data_4d9e702530ce8b3a36b461b498cfb180
#
_entry.id   4d9e702530ce8b3a36b461b498cfb180
#
_cell.length_a   1.000
_cell.length_b   1.000
_cell.length_c   1.000
_cell.angle_alpha   90.00
_cell.angle_beta   90.00
_cell.angle_gamma   90.00
#
_symmetry.space_group_name_H-M   'P 1'
#
loop_
_entity.id
_entity.type
_entity.pdbx_description
1 polymer ?
#
loop_
_entity_poly.entity_id
_entity_poly.type
_entity_poly.pdbx_seq_one_letter_code
_entity_poly.pdbx_strand_id
1 'polypeptide(L)'
;MHLTFFDNVKYVDQLAATKAGACLVSPRFAARVPADVAVLRAVQPFSAFVRVARELHRDALRPQTWFAIEGIAPSAIIDPSARLEDGVTVDPLAMIGPGVEIGAGTVIGAGAVIGAQVKIGRDCNVGARSAIQCALIGNNVLIHPGCSIGQDGFGFVFFGPDGHLKVPQTGRVLIQNDVEIGAGTTIDRGSLRDTVIGEGTKIDNQVQIGHNVRIGRHCLLAAQIGLAGSLTIGDNVALGAKVGINNHLKIGDGAQVTAMSAVKDDIPPNGRWGGHFAKPTKQWFREIVAVERLVRDGAADLKGEGQE
;
A
#
# COMPACT_ATOMS: atom_id res chain seq x y z
N MET A 1 25.55 6.80 -22.30
CA MET A 1 26.34 6.77 -21.04
C MET A 1 25.42 6.33 -19.93
N HIS A 2 25.82 5.35 -19.08
CA HIS A 2 24.99 4.82 -18.02
C HIS A 2 25.57 5.23 -16.67
N LEU A 3 24.70 5.55 -15.70
CA LEU A 3 25.03 5.76 -14.30
C LEU A 3 24.70 4.49 -13.52
N THR A 4 25.60 4.07 -12.62
CA THR A 4 25.35 2.96 -11.67
C THR A 4 25.66 3.41 -10.25
N PHE A 5 25.42 2.54 -9.27
CA PHE A 5 25.81 2.77 -7.88
C PHE A 5 26.42 1.50 -7.27
N PHE A 6 27.24 1.69 -6.22
CA PHE A 6 27.83 0.58 -5.47
C PHE A 6 27.96 0.93 -3.99
N ASP A 7 27.38 0.09 -3.14
CA ASP A 7 27.43 0.23 -1.69
C ASP A 7 27.53 -1.12 -0.93
N ASN A 8 27.49 -2.26 -1.64
CA ASN A 8 27.48 -3.59 -1.04
C ASN A 8 28.53 -4.50 -1.66
N VAL A 9 29.43 -5.03 -0.80
CA VAL A 9 30.55 -5.89 -1.18
C VAL A 9 30.13 -7.15 -1.94
N LYS A 10 28.93 -7.65 -1.74
CA LYS A 10 28.40 -8.81 -2.48
C LYS A 10 28.36 -8.63 -4.00
N TYR A 11 28.40 -7.39 -4.46
CA TYR A 11 28.34 -7.05 -5.89
C TYR A 11 29.67 -6.58 -6.47
N VAL A 12 30.80 -6.86 -5.78
CA VAL A 12 32.12 -6.39 -6.21
C VAL A 12 32.53 -6.90 -7.60
N ASP A 13 32.20 -8.14 -7.93
CA ASP A 13 32.49 -8.73 -9.23
C ASP A 13 31.68 -8.05 -10.35
N GLN A 14 30.44 -7.66 -10.05
CA GLN A 14 29.60 -6.90 -10.97
C GLN A 14 30.13 -5.47 -11.15
N LEU A 15 30.70 -4.87 -10.11
CA LEU A 15 31.35 -3.56 -10.23
C LEU A 15 32.57 -3.65 -11.14
N ALA A 16 33.41 -4.67 -10.98
CA ALA A 16 34.60 -4.89 -11.82
C ALA A 16 34.24 -5.10 -13.32
N ALA A 17 33.09 -5.68 -13.59
CA ALA A 17 32.60 -5.94 -14.96
C ALA A 17 31.69 -4.82 -15.51
N THR A 18 31.50 -3.72 -14.79
CA THR A 18 30.57 -2.67 -15.20
C THR A 18 31.00 -1.96 -16.47
N LYS A 19 30.03 -1.64 -17.33
CA LYS A 19 30.23 -0.79 -18.52
C LYS A 19 29.62 0.62 -18.35
N ALA A 20 29.31 1.01 -17.10
CA ALA A 20 28.78 2.32 -16.81
C ALA A 20 29.83 3.41 -17.02
N GLY A 21 29.43 4.59 -17.49
CA GLY A 21 30.32 5.73 -17.60
C GLY A 21 30.60 6.42 -16.27
N ALA A 22 29.74 6.24 -15.26
CA ALA A 22 29.91 6.80 -13.92
C ALA A 22 29.32 5.88 -12.84
N CYS A 23 29.92 5.89 -11.65
CA CYS A 23 29.48 5.11 -10.50
C CYS A 23 29.36 5.97 -9.24
N LEU A 24 28.16 6.03 -8.66
CA LEU A 24 27.92 6.58 -7.33
C LEU A 24 28.40 5.55 -6.30
N VAL A 25 29.33 5.94 -5.42
CA VAL A 25 29.99 5.01 -4.51
C VAL A 25 30.29 5.68 -3.17
N SER A 26 30.20 4.92 -2.07
CA SER A 26 30.63 5.43 -0.78
C SER A 26 32.16 5.64 -0.75
N PRO A 27 32.69 6.60 0.02
CA PRO A 27 34.14 6.90 0.07
C PRO A 27 35.01 5.66 0.32
N ARG A 28 34.54 4.73 1.14
CA ARG A 28 35.26 3.48 1.50
C ARG A 28 35.50 2.52 0.31
N PHE A 29 34.67 2.63 -0.73
CA PHE A 29 34.76 1.74 -1.89
C PHE A 29 35.23 2.46 -3.18
N ALA A 30 35.54 3.75 -3.11
CA ALA A 30 35.93 4.55 -4.27
C ALA A 30 37.10 3.94 -5.05
N ALA A 31 38.09 3.37 -4.35
CA ALA A 31 39.26 2.73 -4.96
C ALA A 31 38.95 1.39 -5.67
N ARG A 32 37.73 0.84 -5.54
CA ARG A 32 37.33 -0.40 -6.23
C ARG A 32 36.63 -0.17 -7.56
N VAL A 33 36.34 1.08 -7.89
CA VAL A 33 35.70 1.45 -9.15
C VAL A 33 36.78 1.34 -10.28
N PRO A 34 36.47 0.68 -11.40
CA PRO A 34 37.39 0.59 -12.54
C PRO A 34 37.88 1.96 -12.98
N ALA A 35 39.14 2.04 -13.47
CA ALA A 35 39.79 3.30 -13.78
C ALA A 35 39.15 4.09 -14.96
N ASP A 36 38.42 3.41 -15.82
CA ASP A 36 37.65 3.96 -16.93
C ASP A 36 36.26 4.45 -16.57
N VAL A 37 35.81 4.27 -15.30
CA VAL A 37 34.53 4.69 -14.79
C VAL A 37 34.68 5.92 -13.89
N ALA A 38 33.93 6.98 -14.18
CA ALA A 38 33.95 8.20 -13.36
C ALA A 38 33.40 7.93 -11.94
N VAL A 39 34.18 8.29 -10.92
CA VAL A 39 33.83 8.08 -9.51
C VAL A 39 33.06 9.26 -8.98
N LEU A 40 31.81 9.03 -8.58
CA LEU A 40 30.95 10.00 -7.91
C LEU A 40 30.78 9.59 -6.44
N ARG A 41 31.39 10.34 -5.52
CA ARG A 41 31.33 9.99 -4.07
C ARG A 41 30.02 10.45 -3.43
N ALA A 42 29.34 9.53 -2.76
CA ALA A 42 28.12 9.79 -2.02
C ALA A 42 28.11 9.02 -0.70
N VAL A 43 27.63 9.63 0.38
CA VAL A 43 27.52 8.94 1.70
C VAL A 43 26.51 7.80 1.61
N GLN A 44 25.44 8.00 0.86
CA GLN A 44 24.40 7.00 0.59
C GLN A 44 24.24 6.83 -0.93
N PRO A 45 25.03 5.97 -1.57
CA PRO A 45 25.08 5.84 -3.03
C PRO A 45 23.73 5.51 -3.65
N PHE A 46 22.97 4.58 -3.07
CA PHE A 46 21.64 4.23 -3.57
C PHE A 46 20.66 5.40 -3.51
N SER A 47 20.59 6.11 -2.37
CA SER A 47 19.72 7.28 -2.24
C SER A 47 20.09 8.39 -3.23
N ALA A 48 21.40 8.61 -3.46
CA ALA A 48 21.87 9.57 -4.46
C ALA A 48 21.50 9.13 -5.88
N PHE A 49 21.66 7.84 -6.20
CA PHE A 49 21.23 7.27 -7.48
C PHE A 49 19.73 7.47 -7.73
N VAL A 50 18.89 7.17 -6.73
CA VAL A 50 17.43 7.36 -6.83
C VAL A 50 17.09 8.83 -7.10
N ARG A 51 17.76 9.78 -6.43
CA ARG A 51 17.53 11.22 -6.67
C ARG A 51 17.87 11.60 -8.13
N VAL A 52 19.01 11.15 -8.64
CA VAL A 52 19.39 11.39 -10.03
C VAL A 52 18.41 10.74 -11.00
N ALA A 53 18.03 9.48 -10.75
CA ALA A 53 17.06 8.76 -11.58
C ALA A 53 15.70 9.48 -11.63
N ARG A 54 15.23 10.02 -10.51
CA ARG A 54 13.99 10.83 -10.45
C ARG A 54 14.06 12.11 -11.29
N GLU A 55 15.22 12.77 -11.33
CA GLU A 55 15.41 13.96 -12.18
C GLU A 55 15.47 13.62 -13.66
N LEU A 56 16.11 12.50 -14.01
CA LEU A 56 16.23 12.06 -15.40
C LEU A 56 14.93 11.44 -15.97
N HIS A 57 14.09 10.89 -15.10
CA HIS A 57 12.88 10.16 -15.48
C HIS A 57 11.65 10.69 -14.73
N ARG A 58 11.41 12.00 -14.80
CA ARG A 58 10.28 12.65 -14.10
C ARG A 58 8.94 12.05 -14.46
N ASP A 59 8.77 11.71 -15.73
CA ASP A 59 7.53 11.11 -16.24
C ASP A 59 7.27 9.68 -15.70
N ALA A 60 8.34 8.97 -15.29
CA ALA A 60 8.21 7.66 -14.67
C ALA A 60 7.72 7.70 -13.21
N LEU A 61 7.70 8.88 -12.58
CA LEU A 61 7.23 9.05 -11.22
C LEU A 61 5.70 9.06 -11.10
N ARG A 62 5.03 9.30 -12.21
CA ARG A 62 3.57 9.33 -12.31
C ARG A 62 3.14 8.64 -13.59
N PRO A 63 2.24 7.66 -13.52
CA PRO A 63 1.63 7.11 -14.70
C PRO A 63 0.94 8.22 -15.49
N GLN A 64 1.30 8.34 -16.75
CA GLN A 64 0.61 9.22 -17.70
C GLN A 64 -0.55 8.46 -18.34
N THR A 65 -1.35 9.16 -19.15
CA THR A 65 -2.32 8.51 -20.01
C THR A 65 -1.65 7.43 -20.89
N TRP A 66 -2.28 6.29 -21.04
CA TRP A 66 -1.79 5.23 -21.92
C TRP A 66 -2.05 5.52 -23.41
N PHE A 67 -2.83 6.53 -23.70
CA PHE A 67 -3.31 6.84 -25.04
C PHE A 67 -2.70 8.12 -25.63
N ALA A 68 -1.71 8.72 -24.93
CA ALA A 68 -1.08 9.97 -25.30
C ALA A 68 -2.11 11.10 -25.62
N ILE A 69 -3.18 11.18 -24.81
CA ILE A 69 -4.24 12.16 -24.95
C ILE A 69 -3.96 13.34 -24.03
N GLU A 70 -4.22 14.53 -24.52
CA GLU A 70 -4.30 15.74 -23.71
C GLU A 70 -5.78 16.17 -23.59
N GLY A 71 -6.22 16.51 -22.39
CA GLY A 71 -7.59 16.89 -22.11
C GLY A 71 -8.57 15.72 -22.06
N ILE A 72 -9.78 15.88 -22.55
CA ILE A 72 -10.89 14.95 -22.39
C ILE A 72 -11.07 14.12 -23.66
N ALA A 73 -10.96 12.79 -23.55
CA ALA A 73 -11.25 11.88 -24.65
C ALA A 73 -12.71 11.99 -25.13
N PRO A 74 -13.00 12.01 -26.44
CA PRO A 74 -14.37 12.11 -26.95
C PRO A 74 -15.31 10.98 -26.51
N SER A 75 -14.77 9.83 -26.12
CA SER A 75 -15.53 8.68 -25.62
C SER A 75 -15.66 8.64 -24.09
N ALA A 76 -15.15 9.62 -23.38
CA ALA A 76 -15.39 9.76 -21.95
C ALA A 76 -16.83 10.26 -21.69
N ILE A 77 -17.45 9.77 -20.63
CA ILE A 77 -18.80 10.19 -20.21
C ILE A 77 -18.66 11.03 -18.96
N ILE A 78 -19.01 12.31 -19.06
CA ILE A 78 -18.89 13.26 -17.95
C ILE A 78 -20.26 13.87 -17.68
N ASP A 79 -20.70 13.76 -16.42
CA ASP A 79 -21.95 14.41 -16.00
C ASP A 79 -21.84 15.95 -16.13
N PRO A 80 -22.85 16.65 -16.63
CA PRO A 80 -22.80 18.11 -16.78
C PRO A 80 -22.57 18.90 -15.48
N SER A 81 -22.89 18.33 -14.34
CA SER A 81 -22.65 18.96 -13.03
C SER A 81 -21.24 18.73 -12.47
N ALA A 82 -20.42 17.88 -13.11
CA ALA A 82 -19.03 17.67 -12.71
C ALA A 82 -18.17 18.91 -12.99
N ARG A 83 -17.21 19.16 -12.14
CA ARG A 83 -16.28 20.30 -12.24
C ARG A 83 -14.85 19.77 -12.37
N LEU A 84 -14.25 20.03 -13.51
CA LEU A 84 -12.85 19.67 -13.79
C LEU A 84 -12.06 20.98 -13.91
N GLU A 85 -10.97 21.09 -13.12
CA GLU A 85 -10.05 22.22 -13.26
C GLU A 85 -9.22 22.09 -14.55
N ASP A 86 -8.50 23.15 -14.92
CA ASP A 86 -7.64 23.17 -16.10
C ASP A 86 -6.55 22.11 -16.07
N GLY A 87 -6.22 21.55 -17.24
CA GLY A 87 -5.16 20.52 -17.36
C GLY A 87 -5.54 19.13 -16.86
N VAL A 88 -6.83 18.88 -16.56
CA VAL A 88 -7.32 17.52 -16.28
C VAL A 88 -7.33 16.70 -17.56
N THR A 89 -6.77 15.49 -17.51
CA THR A 89 -6.82 14.51 -18.60
C THR A 89 -7.80 13.39 -18.25
N VAL A 90 -8.69 13.06 -19.19
CA VAL A 90 -9.65 11.97 -19.02
C VAL A 90 -9.55 11.03 -20.22
N ASP A 91 -9.06 9.82 -19.96
CA ASP A 91 -8.86 8.79 -20.97
C ASP A 91 -10.17 8.22 -21.54
N PRO A 92 -10.11 7.47 -22.65
CA PRO A 92 -11.27 6.85 -23.28
C PRO A 92 -12.10 6.00 -22.32
N LEU A 93 -13.43 6.04 -22.45
CA LEU A 93 -14.41 5.25 -21.72
C LEU A 93 -14.41 5.47 -20.19
N ALA A 94 -13.70 6.46 -19.68
CA ALA A 94 -13.84 6.86 -18.29
C ALA A 94 -15.23 7.51 -18.05
N MET A 95 -15.81 7.25 -16.88
CA MET A 95 -17.12 7.76 -16.48
C MET A 95 -17.00 8.62 -15.23
N ILE A 96 -17.47 9.85 -15.29
CA ILE A 96 -17.43 10.83 -14.20
C ILE A 96 -18.86 11.23 -13.84
N GLY A 97 -19.27 10.89 -12.62
CA GLY A 97 -20.62 11.05 -12.12
C GLY A 97 -20.99 12.46 -11.67
N PRO A 98 -22.25 12.66 -11.23
CA PRO A 98 -22.78 13.94 -10.82
C PRO A 98 -22.03 14.58 -9.66
N GLY A 99 -21.78 15.88 -9.74
CA GLY A 99 -21.17 16.68 -8.67
C GLY A 99 -19.75 16.29 -8.31
N VAL A 100 -19.04 15.53 -9.17
CA VAL A 100 -17.62 15.21 -9.01
C VAL A 100 -16.81 16.50 -9.19
N GLU A 101 -15.76 16.65 -8.37
CA GLU A 101 -14.78 17.73 -8.50
C GLU A 101 -13.38 17.13 -8.69
N ILE A 102 -12.66 17.56 -9.73
CA ILE A 102 -11.31 17.07 -10.06
C ILE A 102 -10.36 18.24 -10.21
N GLY A 103 -9.28 18.23 -9.41
CA GLY A 103 -8.26 19.27 -9.42
C GLY A 103 -7.31 19.20 -10.62
N ALA A 104 -6.68 20.33 -10.91
CA ALA A 104 -5.77 20.54 -12.04
C ALA A 104 -4.66 19.50 -12.13
N GLY A 105 -4.23 19.16 -13.35
CA GLY A 105 -3.14 18.21 -13.61
C GLY A 105 -3.46 16.75 -13.29
N THR A 106 -4.70 16.43 -12.88
CA THR A 106 -5.12 15.06 -12.56
C THR A 106 -5.42 14.27 -13.83
N VAL A 107 -5.00 13.01 -13.85
CA VAL A 107 -5.24 12.07 -14.94
C VAL A 107 -6.24 11.00 -14.50
N ILE A 108 -7.32 10.82 -15.24
CA ILE A 108 -8.30 9.75 -15.04
C ILE A 108 -8.12 8.71 -16.15
N GLY A 109 -7.63 7.55 -15.79
CA GLY A 109 -7.27 6.45 -16.71
C GLY A 109 -8.49 5.79 -17.37
N ALA A 110 -8.23 5.08 -18.44
CA ALA A 110 -9.25 4.50 -19.31
C ALA A 110 -10.22 3.57 -18.56
N GLY A 111 -11.52 3.76 -18.78
CA GLY A 111 -12.56 2.96 -18.16
C GLY A 111 -12.67 3.10 -16.64
N ALA A 112 -12.02 4.10 -16.03
CA ALA A 112 -12.22 4.39 -14.62
C ALA A 112 -13.62 4.96 -14.38
N VAL A 113 -14.19 4.63 -13.21
CA VAL A 113 -15.54 5.09 -12.81
C VAL A 113 -15.43 5.92 -11.55
N ILE A 114 -15.78 7.19 -11.66
CA ILE A 114 -15.79 8.13 -10.52
C ILE A 114 -17.26 8.39 -10.15
N GLY A 115 -17.68 7.86 -9.01
CA GLY A 115 -19.06 7.96 -8.52
C GLY A 115 -19.45 9.37 -8.10
N ALA A 116 -20.75 9.59 -7.91
CA ALA A 116 -21.30 10.89 -7.55
C ALA A 116 -20.63 11.52 -6.31
N GLN A 117 -20.45 12.85 -6.31
CA GLN A 117 -19.94 13.66 -5.20
C GLN A 117 -18.50 13.32 -4.75
N VAL A 118 -17.75 12.49 -5.48
CA VAL A 118 -16.33 12.25 -5.22
C VAL A 118 -15.54 13.53 -5.48
N LYS A 119 -14.58 13.82 -4.61
CA LYS A 119 -13.65 14.92 -4.80
C LYS A 119 -12.23 14.39 -4.89
N ILE A 120 -11.50 14.80 -5.93
CA ILE A 120 -10.11 14.43 -6.20
C ILE A 120 -9.29 15.71 -6.30
N GLY A 121 -8.22 15.79 -5.54
CA GLY A 121 -7.31 16.94 -5.54
C GLY A 121 -6.52 17.09 -6.84
N ARG A 122 -5.48 17.92 -6.78
CA ARG A 122 -4.60 18.24 -7.91
C ARG A 122 -3.48 17.25 -8.07
N ASP A 123 -2.98 17.14 -9.28
CA ASP A 123 -1.84 16.31 -9.61
C ASP A 123 -2.02 14.85 -9.20
N CYS A 124 -3.22 14.32 -9.25
CA CYS A 124 -3.51 12.92 -8.97
C CYS A 124 -3.45 12.06 -10.25
N ASN A 125 -3.32 10.75 -10.07
CA ASN A 125 -3.51 9.79 -11.13
C ASN A 125 -4.45 8.68 -10.66
N VAL A 126 -5.52 8.45 -11.40
CA VAL A 126 -6.45 7.33 -11.20
C VAL A 126 -6.24 6.33 -12.31
N GLY A 127 -5.65 5.19 -11.98
CA GLY A 127 -5.33 4.12 -12.94
C GLY A 127 -6.55 3.54 -13.62
N ALA A 128 -6.33 2.98 -14.81
CA ALA A 128 -7.39 2.42 -15.65
C ALA A 128 -8.27 1.40 -14.89
N ARG A 129 -9.57 1.40 -15.18
CA ARG A 129 -10.57 0.50 -14.59
C ARG A 129 -10.67 0.54 -13.07
N SER A 130 -10.23 1.60 -12.42
CA SER A 130 -10.48 1.82 -11.00
C SER A 130 -11.88 2.36 -10.79
N ALA A 131 -12.55 1.94 -9.71
CA ALA A 131 -13.85 2.44 -9.29
C ALA A 131 -13.72 3.19 -7.97
N ILE A 132 -14.17 4.45 -7.95
CA ILE A 132 -14.06 5.32 -6.77
C ILE A 132 -15.44 5.89 -6.47
N GLN A 133 -15.92 5.68 -5.25
CA GLN A 133 -17.18 6.23 -4.77
C GLN A 133 -17.06 6.64 -3.31
N CYS A 134 -17.95 7.50 -2.82
CA CYS A 134 -17.98 7.90 -1.41
C CYS A 134 -16.60 8.27 -0.86
N ALA A 135 -15.79 9.03 -1.61
CA ALA A 135 -14.40 9.32 -1.27
C ALA A 135 -14.06 10.80 -1.39
N LEU A 136 -13.14 11.26 -0.55
CA LEU A 136 -12.42 12.53 -0.66
C LEU A 136 -10.93 12.22 -0.76
N ILE A 137 -10.29 12.68 -1.82
CA ILE A 137 -8.91 12.37 -2.16
C ILE A 137 -8.12 13.68 -2.23
N GLY A 138 -7.00 13.73 -1.51
CA GLY A 138 -6.08 14.87 -1.47
C GLY A 138 -5.30 15.07 -2.77
N ASN A 139 -4.22 15.84 -2.68
CA ASN A 139 -3.35 16.13 -3.82
C ASN A 139 -2.22 15.10 -3.95
N ASN A 140 -1.64 14.98 -5.14
CA ASN A 140 -0.51 14.08 -5.43
C ASN A 140 -0.80 12.60 -5.13
N VAL A 141 -2.04 12.17 -5.18
CA VAL A 141 -2.41 10.78 -4.91
C VAL A 141 -2.27 9.95 -6.19
N LEU A 142 -1.57 8.83 -6.07
CA LEU A 142 -1.39 7.87 -7.14
C LEU A 142 -2.19 6.61 -6.84
N ILE A 143 -3.15 6.29 -7.69
CA ILE A 143 -3.98 5.08 -7.61
C ILE A 143 -3.67 4.24 -8.84
N HIS A 144 -3.11 3.05 -8.63
CA HIS A 144 -2.79 2.12 -9.70
C HIS A 144 -4.04 1.43 -10.28
N PRO A 145 -3.96 0.77 -11.45
CA PRO A 145 -5.12 0.21 -12.12
C PRO A 145 -5.91 -0.81 -11.29
N GLY A 146 -7.23 -0.84 -11.51
CA GLY A 146 -8.12 -1.86 -10.97
C GLY A 146 -8.43 -1.74 -9.48
N CYS A 147 -8.16 -0.59 -8.85
CA CYS A 147 -8.53 -0.36 -7.46
C CYS A 147 -10.04 -0.18 -7.30
N SER A 148 -10.58 -0.60 -6.16
CA SER A 148 -11.96 -0.34 -5.74
C SER A 148 -11.96 0.42 -4.41
N ILE A 149 -12.51 1.63 -4.41
CA ILE A 149 -12.43 2.56 -3.27
C ILE A 149 -13.82 3.08 -2.93
N GLY A 150 -14.23 2.91 -1.65
CA GLY A 150 -15.45 3.48 -1.14
C GLY A 150 -16.70 2.60 -1.28
N GLN A 151 -16.54 1.32 -1.65
CA GLN A 151 -17.62 0.33 -1.56
C GLN A 151 -18.00 0.06 -0.10
N ASP A 152 -19.18 -0.52 0.12
CA ASP A 152 -19.65 -0.86 1.46
C ASP A 152 -18.70 -1.83 2.16
N GLY A 153 -18.40 -1.55 3.42
CA GLY A 153 -17.70 -2.47 4.29
C GLY A 153 -18.56 -3.68 4.68
N PHE A 154 -17.92 -4.75 5.14
CA PHE A 154 -18.56 -5.97 5.61
C PHE A 154 -19.14 -5.76 7.02
N GLY A 155 -20.37 -5.27 7.08
CA GLY A 155 -21.09 -5.01 8.33
C GLY A 155 -22.43 -5.74 8.36
N PHE A 156 -22.56 -6.72 9.26
CA PHE A 156 -23.80 -7.48 9.47
C PHE A 156 -24.02 -7.76 10.95
N VAL A 157 -25.30 -7.76 11.38
CA VAL A 157 -25.71 -8.37 12.65
C VAL A 157 -25.92 -9.85 12.39
N PHE A 158 -25.16 -10.69 13.08
CA PHE A 158 -25.19 -12.13 12.91
C PHE A 158 -26.25 -12.77 13.78
N PHE A 159 -26.77 -13.92 13.33
CA PHE A 159 -27.64 -14.81 14.10
C PHE A 159 -29.03 -14.26 14.48
N GLY A 160 -29.57 -13.31 13.70
CA GLY A 160 -30.99 -12.96 13.84
C GLY A 160 -31.91 -14.08 13.32
N PRO A 161 -33.15 -14.17 13.80
CA PRO A 161 -34.14 -15.19 13.34
C PRO A 161 -34.42 -15.06 11.84
N ASP A 162 -34.26 -13.88 11.26
CA ASP A 162 -34.47 -13.58 9.84
C ASP A 162 -33.20 -13.62 9.00
N GLY A 163 -32.09 -14.20 9.52
CA GLY A 163 -30.79 -14.25 8.89
C GLY A 163 -29.88 -13.07 9.24
N HIS A 164 -28.91 -12.76 8.36
CA HIS A 164 -27.94 -11.68 8.58
C HIS A 164 -28.53 -10.33 8.18
N LEU A 165 -28.65 -9.40 9.13
CA LEU A 165 -29.11 -8.04 8.88
C LEU A 165 -27.94 -7.15 8.48
N LYS A 166 -28.00 -6.56 7.27
CA LYS A 166 -26.95 -5.64 6.78
C LYS A 166 -26.95 -4.33 7.56
N VAL A 167 -25.77 -3.92 8.04
CA VAL A 167 -25.55 -2.62 8.67
C VAL A 167 -25.31 -1.57 7.56
N PRO A 168 -26.10 -0.47 7.51
CA PRO A 168 -25.86 0.60 6.55
C PRO A 168 -24.45 1.17 6.67
N GLN A 169 -23.81 1.42 5.54
CA GLN A 169 -22.49 2.04 5.45
C GLN A 169 -22.66 3.48 4.94
N THR A 170 -22.46 4.47 5.81
CA THR A 170 -22.75 5.88 5.51
C THR A 170 -21.53 6.79 5.58
N GLY A 171 -20.39 6.30 6.12
CA GLY A 171 -19.13 7.02 6.13
C GLY A 171 -18.49 7.09 4.74
N ARG A 172 -17.29 7.62 4.67
CA ARG A 172 -16.53 7.82 3.42
C ARG A 172 -15.15 7.18 3.54
N VAL A 173 -14.39 7.26 2.44
CA VAL A 173 -12.94 7.08 2.44
C VAL A 173 -12.27 8.44 2.32
N LEU A 174 -11.36 8.75 3.23
CA LEU A 174 -10.54 9.96 3.21
C LEU A 174 -9.09 9.56 2.91
N ILE A 175 -8.55 9.99 1.78
CA ILE A 175 -7.16 9.76 1.39
C ILE A 175 -6.45 11.11 1.42
N GLN A 176 -5.43 11.24 2.26
CA GLN A 176 -4.66 12.46 2.37
C GLN A 176 -3.65 12.62 1.23
N ASN A 177 -2.82 13.69 1.26
CA ASN A 177 -1.88 13.98 0.19
C ASN A 177 -0.77 12.93 0.07
N ASP A 178 -0.13 12.87 -1.10
CA ASP A 178 1.07 12.08 -1.36
C ASP A 178 0.94 10.56 -1.09
N VAL A 179 -0.29 10.03 -1.08
CA VAL A 179 -0.57 8.60 -0.91
C VAL A 179 -0.40 7.87 -2.24
N GLU A 180 0.14 6.66 -2.18
CA GLU A 180 0.22 5.75 -3.33
C GLU A 180 -0.49 4.44 -3.02
N ILE A 181 -1.35 3.97 -3.94
CA ILE A 181 -2.19 2.79 -3.78
C ILE A 181 -1.96 1.83 -4.95
N GLY A 182 -1.41 0.66 -4.64
CA GLY A 182 -1.07 -0.39 -5.60
C GLY A 182 -2.28 -1.03 -6.27
N ALA A 183 -2.02 -1.65 -7.41
CA ALA A 183 -3.05 -2.22 -8.28
C ALA A 183 -3.93 -3.26 -7.57
N GLY A 184 -5.23 -3.24 -7.87
CA GLY A 184 -6.19 -4.19 -7.32
C GLY A 184 -6.44 -4.07 -5.82
N THR A 185 -6.00 -3.00 -5.18
CA THR A 185 -6.28 -2.71 -3.77
C THR A 185 -7.74 -2.30 -3.58
N THR A 186 -8.33 -2.74 -2.47
CA THR A 186 -9.72 -2.45 -2.11
C THR A 186 -9.77 -1.72 -0.76
N ILE A 187 -10.54 -0.62 -0.69
CA ILE A 187 -10.68 0.22 0.50
C ILE A 187 -12.15 0.46 0.78
N ASP A 188 -12.65 -0.15 1.84
CA ASP A 188 -14.05 -0.02 2.24
C ASP A 188 -14.34 1.36 2.86
N ARG A 189 -15.51 1.91 2.58
CA ARG A 189 -16.01 3.08 3.29
C ARG A 189 -16.28 2.74 4.76
N GLY A 190 -16.28 3.74 5.61
CA GLY A 190 -16.68 3.52 6.98
C GLY A 190 -18.17 3.29 7.15
N SER A 191 -18.57 2.65 8.23
CA SER A 191 -19.98 2.47 8.56
C SER A 191 -20.63 3.80 8.96
N LEU A 192 -20.27 4.35 10.13
CA LEU A 192 -20.75 5.66 10.61
C LEU A 192 -19.64 6.72 10.66
N ARG A 193 -18.38 6.30 10.66
CA ARG A 193 -17.19 7.15 10.63
C ARG A 193 -16.42 6.86 9.36
N ASP A 194 -15.51 7.73 8.99
CA ASP A 194 -14.72 7.58 7.77
C ASP A 194 -13.56 6.55 7.95
N THR A 195 -13.22 5.84 6.89
CA THR A 195 -11.95 5.14 6.73
C THR A 195 -10.91 6.18 6.28
N VAL A 196 -9.73 6.21 6.91
CA VAL A 196 -8.75 7.30 6.70
C VAL A 196 -7.38 6.74 6.37
N ILE A 197 -6.77 7.24 5.30
CA ILE A 197 -5.39 6.96 4.89
C ILE A 197 -4.57 8.23 5.06
N GLY A 198 -3.57 8.18 5.95
CA GLY A 198 -2.69 9.30 6.28
C GLY A 198 -1.71 9.65 5.17
N GLU A 199 -1.29 10.92 5.18
CA GLU A 199 -0.39 11.53 4.21
C GLU A 199 0.91 10.72 4.01
N GLY A 200 1.39 10.64 2.78
CA GLY A 200 2.66 10.00 2.42
C GLY A 200 2.67 8.47 2.52
N THR A 201 1.58 7.83 2.93
CA THR A 201 1.49 6.37 3.06
C THR A 201 1.56 5.68 1.69
N LYS A 202 2.31 4.59 1.62
CA LYS A 202 2.49 3.77 0.43
C LYS A 202 1.90 2.38 0.66
N ILE A 203 0.97 2.01 -0.21
CA ILE A 203 0.22 0.76 -0.17
C ILE A 203 0.53 0.01 -1.45
N ASP A 204 1.01 -1.20 -1.33
CA ASP A 204 1.34 -2.07 -2.46
C ASP A 204 0.08 -2.78 -2.99
N ASN A 205 0.25 -3.68 -3.93
CA ASN A 205 -0.82 -4.30 -4.70
C ASN A 205 -1.69 -5.26 -3.85
N GLN A 206 -2.98 -5.34 -4.19
CA GLN A 206 -3.93 -6.31 -3.63
C GLN A 206 -4.09 -6.23 -2.10
N VAL A 207 -4.00 -5.05 -1.53
CA VAL A 207 -4.26 -4.82 -0.11
C VAL A 207 -5.76 -4.66 0.12
N GLN A 208 -6.32 -5.32 1.15
CA GLN A 208 -7.69 -5.08 1.62
C GLN A 208 -7.66 -4.21 2.86
N ILE A 209 -8.34 -3.07 2.82
CA ILE A 209 -8.54 -2.18 3.96
C ILE A 209 -10.03 -2.16 4.33
N GLY A 210 -10.34 -2.72 5.49
CA GLY A 210 -11.71 -2.82 6.00
C GLY A 210 -12.28 -1.48 6.45
N HIS A 211 -13.59 -1.47 6.69
CA HIS A 211 -14.34 -0.28 7.11
C HIS A 211 -13.81 0.34 8.42
N ASN A 212 -13.85 1.65 8.53
CA ASN A 212 -13.42 2.40 9.73
C ASN A 212 -11.93 2.24 10.12
N VAL A 213 -11.10 1.70 9.26
CA VAL A 213 -9.65 1.63 9.47
C VAL A 213 -9.07 3.05 9.39
N ARG A 214 -8.17 3.36 10.31
CA ARG A 214 -7.39 4.60 10.31
C ARG A 214 -5.92 4.25 10.19
N ILE A 215 -5.29 4.65 9.10
CA ILE A 215 -3.85 4.50 8.87
C ILE A 215 -3.20 5.86 9.02
N GLY A 216 -2.15 5.92 9.81
CA GLY A 216 -1.34 7.11 10.04
C GLY A 216 -0.52 7.53 8.82
N ARG A 217 0.41 8.46 9.02
CA ARG A 217 1.25 9.05 7.97
C ARG A 217 2.49 8.21 7.71
N HIS A 218 2.98 8.27 6.45
CA HIS A 218 4.26 7.68 6.03
C HIS A 218 4.38 6.18 6.32
N CYS A 219 3.26 5.46 6.33
CA CYS A 219 3.26 4.02 6.50
C CYS A 219 3.67 3.30 5.21
N LEU A 220 4.22 2.10 5.35
CA LEU A 220 4.57 1.19 4.24
C LEU A 220 3.80 -0.12 4.41
N LEU A 221 2.84 -0.38 3.55
CA LEU A 221 2.03 -1.59 3.52
C LEU A 221 2.41 -2.39 2.27
N ALA A 222 3.09 -3.52 2.45
CA ALA A 222 3.45 -4.38 1.34
C ALA A 222 2.25 -5.16 0.77
N ALA A 223 2.47 -5.93 -0.30
CA ALA A 223 1.39 -6.56 -1.05
C ALA A 223 0.57 -7.58 -0.24
N GLN A 224 -0.72 -7.69 -0.60
CA GLN A 224 -1.65 -8.72 -0.10
C GLN A 224 -1.88 -8.67 1.42
N ILE A 225 -1.77 -7.52 2.03
CA ILE A 225 -2.14 -7.31 3.45
C ILE A 225 -3.67 -7.31 3.57
N GLY A 226 -4.17 -7.92 4.66
CA GLY A 226 -5.58 -7.87 5.05
C GLY A 226 -5.74 -7.11 6.37
N LEU A 227 -6.40 -5.95 6.33
CA LEU A 227 -6.75 -5.17 7.51
C LEU A 227 -8.25 -5.34 7.79
N ALA A 228 -8.60 -5.99 8.89
CA ALA A 228 -10.00 -6.08 9.32
C ALA A 228 -10.54 -4.72 9.76
N GLY A 229 -11.85 -4.62 9.96
CA GLY A 229 -12.50 -3.34 10.27
C GLY A 229 -12.09 -2.70 11.61
N SER A 230 -12.20 -1.39 11.71
CA SER A 230 -12.03 -0.59 12.95
C SER A 230 -10.63 -0.62 13.57
N LEU A 231 -9.59 -0.83 12.77
CA LEU A 231 -8.19 -0.74 13.18
C LEU A 231 -7.71 0.70 13.31
N THR A 232 -6.73 0.92 14.19
CA THR A 232 -5.94 2.14 14.23
C THR A 232 -4.46 1.78 14.05
N ILE A 233 -3.86 2.27 12.98
CA ILE A 233 -2.45 2.13 12.67
C ILE A 233 -1.80 3.51 12.80
N GLY A 234 -0.76 3.62 13.62
CA GLY A 234 -0.03 4.85 13.88
C GLY A 234 0.82 5.32 12.69
N ASP A 235 1.62 6.34 12.92
CA ASP A 235 2.52 6.92 11.92
C ASP A 235 3.78 6.03 11.71
N ASN A 236 4.36 6.04 10.51
CA ASN A 236 5.62 5.35 10.16
C ASN A 236 5.61 3.82 10.40
N VAL A 237 4.47 3.19 10.36
CA VAL A 237 4.32 1.73 10.52
C VAL A 237 4.74 1.02 9.23
N ALA A 238 5.46 -0.10 9.36
CA ALA A 238 5.84 -0.95 8.24
C ALA A 238 5.27 -2.36 8.38
N LEU A 239 4.40 -2.74 7.46
CA LEU A 239 3.80 -4.07 7.41
C LEU A 239 4.34 -4.86 6.22
N GLY A 240 4.91 -6.03 6.50
CA GLY A 240 5.39 -6.96 5.49
C GLY A 240 4.27 -7.61 4.68
N ALA A 241 4.60 -8.19 3.53
CA ALA A 241 3.61 -8.80 2.64
C ALA A 241 2.79 -9.90 3.34
N LYS A 242 1.50 -9.98 2.99
CA LYS A 242 0.56 -10.97 3.51
C LYS A 242 0.37 -10.94 5.04
N VAL A 243 0.59 -9.80 5.67
CA VAL A 243 0.21 -9.60 7.06
C VAL A 243 -1.31 -9.52 7.17
N GLY A 244 -1.89 -10.27 8.12
CA GLY A 244 -3.30 -10.16 8.49
C GLY A 244 -3.42 -9.52 9.88
N ILE A 245 -4.29 -8.50 10.03
CA ILE A 245 -4.52 -7.85 11.32
C ILE A 245 -6.00 -7.98 11.68
N ASN A 246 -6.28 -8.53 12.86
CA ASN A 246 -7.63 -8.69 13.37
C ASN A 246 -8.26 -7.33 13.71
N ASN A 247 -9.61 -7.28 13.81
CA ASN A 247 -10.38 -6.07 14.04
C ASN A 247 -10.11 -5.41 15.41
N HIS A 248 -10.42 -4.11 15.51
CA HIS A 248 -10.36 -3.30 16.73
C HIS A 248 -8.98 -3.19 17.42
N LEU A 249 -7.89 -3.53 16.76
CA LEU A 249 -6.54 -3.44 17.30
C LEU A 249 -5.91 -2.06 17.06
N LYS A 250 -4.90 -1.77 17.88
CA LYS A 250 -4.04 -0.59 17.78
C LYS A 250 -2.60 -1.01 17.46
N ILE A 251 -2.07 -0.50 16.38
CA ILE A 251 -0.67 -0.67 15.98
C ILE A 251 0.03 0.66 16.21
N GLY A 252 0.95 0.70 17.17
CA GLY A 252 1.64 1.92 17.58
C GLY A 252 2.60 2.48 16.53
N ASP A 253 2.93 3.76 16.66
CA ASP A 253 3.84 4.47 15.75
C ASP A 253 5.18 3.73 15.57
N GLY A 254 5.70 3.70 14.36
CA GLY A 254 6.98 3.07 14.05
C GLY A 254 7.03 1.55 14.20
N ALA A 255 5.90 0.89 14.48
CA ALA A 255 5.86 -0.56 14.60
C ALA A 255 6.20 -1.26 13.26
N GLN A 256 6.84 -2.41 13.35
CA GLN A 256 7.24 -3.21 12.19
C GLN A 256 6.73 -4.64 12.35
N VAL A 257 6.02 -5.13 11.34
CA VAL A 257 5.51 -6.51 11.31
C VAL A 257 6.10 -7.24 10.11
N THR A 258 6.75 -8.38 10.35
CA THR A 258 7.34 -9.18 9.28
C THR A 258 6.27 -9.84 8.41
N ALA A 259 6.62 -10.18 7.17
CA ALA A 259 5.71 -10.82 6.23
C ALA A 259 5.08 -12.11 6.79
N MET A 260 3.87 -12.45 6.29
CA MET A 260 3.14 -13.68 6.64
C MET A 260 2.68 -13.76 8.11
N SER A 261 2.67 -12.66 8.85
CA SER A 261 2.27 -12.64 10.26
C SER A 261 0.77 -12.42 10.45
N ALA A 262 0.18 -13.12 11.42
CA ALA A 262 -1.20 -12.88 11.88
C ALA A 262 -1.14 -12.12 13.22
N VAL A 263 -1.69 -10.91 13.25
CA VAL A 263 -1.69 -10.03 14.43
C VAL A 263 -3.06 -10.12 15.10
N LYS A 264 -3.07 -10.55 16.36
CA LYS A 264 -4.29 -10.72 17.16
C LYS A 264 -4.35 -9.83 18.40
N ASP A 265 -3.28 -9.13 18.73
CA ASP A 265 -3.12 -8.25 19.90
C ASP A 265 -2.55 -6.91 19.48
N ASP A 266 -2.76 -5.87 20.30
CA ASP A 266 -2.19 -4.55 20.11
C ASP A 266 -0.65 -4.59 20.06
N ILE A 267 -0.06 -3.79 19.18
CA ILE A 267 1.40 -3.66 19.06
C ILE A 267 1.84 -2.29 19.61
N PRO A 268 2.74 -2.24 20.61
CA PRO A 268 3.22 -0.97 21.15
C PRO A 268 4.06 -0.18 20.12
N PRO A 269 4.25 1.13 20.30
CA PRO A 269 5.12 1.93 19.45
C PRO A 269 6.52 1.34 19.31
N ASN A 270 7.07 1.39 18.08
CA ASN A 270 8.37 0.81 17.71
C ASN A 270 8.48 -0.71 17.93
N GLY A 271 7.38 -1.41 18.19
CA GLY A 271 7.36 -2.87 18.37
C GLY A 271 7.76 -3.58 17.07
N ARG A 272 8.58 -4.61 17.19
CA ARG A 272 8.98 -5.49 16.09
C ARG A 272 8.38 -6.86 16.28
N TRP A 273 7.38 -7.19 15.49
CA TRP A 273 6.62 -8.42 15.61
C TRP A 273 6.75 -9.27 14.37
N GLY A 274 6.61 -10.58 14.53
CA GLY A 274 6.63 -11.50 13.41
C GLY A 274 6.38 -12.93 13.85
N GLY A 275 6.08 -13.77 12.88
CA GLY A 275 5.89 -15.20 13.07
C GLY A 275 5.60 -15.88 11.75
N HIS A 276 5.84 -17.18 11.70
CA HIS A 276 5.51 -18.03 10.56
C HIS A 276 6.46 -17.94 9.36
N PHE A 277 7.65 -18.56 9.50
CA PHE A 277 8.60 -18.70 8.40
C PHE A 277 8.57 -20.11 7.81
N ALA A 278 8.77 -20.20 6.50
CA ALA A 278 8.93 -21.48 5.82
C ALA A 278 10.18 -22.21 6.32
N LYS A 279 10.06 -23.51 6.53
CA LYS A 279 11.12 -24.41 6.98
C LYS A 279 11.18 -25.65 6.10
N PRO A 280 12.28 -26.42 6.08
CA PRO A 280 12.29 -27.74 5.49
C PRO A 280 11.12 -28.57 6.04
N THR A 281 10.32 -29.19 5.16
CA THR A 281 9.08 -29.87 5.52
C THR A 281 9.26 -30.90 6.66
N LYS A 282 10.35 -31.69 6.63
CA LYS A 282 10.65 -32.65 7.69
C LYS A 282 10.90 -31.98 9.06
N GLN A 283 11.53 -30.83 9.07
CA GLN A 283 11.76 -30.05 10.29
C GLN A 283 10.44 -29.51 10.83
N TRP A 284 9.61 -28.92 9.97
CA TRP A 284 8.30 -28.39 10.33
C TRP A 284 7.40 -29.45 10.97
N PHE A 285 7.28 -30.63 10.35
CA PHE A 285 6.51 -31.73 10.94
C PHE A 285 7.06 -32.21 12.29
N ARG A 286 8.39 -32.27 12.46
CA ARG A 286 8.99 -32.63 13.76
C ARG A 286 8.65 -31.64 14.85
N GLU A 287 8.66 -30.34 14.55
CA GLU A 287 8.30 -29.29 15.50
C GLU A 287 6.82 -29.37 15.89
N ILE A 288 5.91 -29.58 14.94
CA ILE A 288 4.49 -29.77 15.21
C ILE A 288 4.26 -30.97 16.14
N VAL A 289 4.82 -32.12 15.79
CA VAL A 289 4.69 -33.33 16.61
C VAL A 289 5.28 -33.14 18.02
N ALA A 290 6.38 -32.39 18.14
CA ALA A 290 6.97 -32.09 19.46
C ALA A 290 6.02 -31.22 20.30
N VAL A 291 5.41 -30.18 19.73
CA VAL A 291 4.44 -29.33 20.41
C VAL A 291 3.19 -30.13 20.81
N GLU A 292 2.65 -30.98 19.93
CA GLU A 292 1.50 -31.84 20.24
C GLU A 292 1.78 -32.81 21.40
N ARG A 293 3.01 -33.36 21.46
CA ARG A 293 3.43 -34.22 22.59
C ARG A 293 3.47 -33.45 23.90
N LEU A 294 4.11 -32.26 23.90
CA LEU A 294 4.20 -31.40 25.08
C LEU A 294 2.82 -31.03 25.63
N VAL A 295 1.88 -30.67 24.75
CA VAL A 295 0.50 -30.35 25.14
C VAL A 295 -0.21 -31.56 25.72
N ARG A 296 -0.05 -32.75 25.13
CA ARG A 296 -0.69 -33.98 25.62
C ARG A 296 -0.12 -34.42 26.96
N ASP A 297 1.21 -34.36 27.10
CA ASP A 297 1.91 -34.81 28.30
C ASP A 297 1.66 -33.83 29.47
N GLY A 298 1.68 -32.50 29.23
CA GLY A 298 1.31 -31.49 30.23
C GLY A 298 -0.18 -31.51 30.62
N ALA A 299 -1.08 -31.92 29.71
CA ALA A 299 -2.49 -32.12 30.03
C ALA A 299 -2.72 -33.39 30.89
N ALA A 300 -1.82 -34.35 30.85
CA ALA A 300 -1.84 -35.54 31.73
C ALA A 300 -1.44 -35.17 33.16
N ASP A 301 -0.41 -34.32 33.31
CA ASP A 301 0.06 -33.86 34.65
C ASP A 301 -1.01 -33.00 35.35
N LEU A 302 -1.73 -32.14 34.64
CA LEU A 302 -2.83 -31.31 35.19
C LEU A 302 -4.06 -32.14 35.63
N LYS A 303 -4.23 -33.37 35.11
CA LYS A 303 -5.31 -34.28 35.54
C LYS A 303 -4.90 -35.14 36.75
N GLY A 304 -3.59 -35.28 37.00
CA GLY A 304 -3.05 -36.01 38.13
C GLY A 304 -3.11 -35.26 39.47
N GLU A 305 -3.09 -33.93 39.45
CA GLU A 305 -3.13 -33.08 40.65
C GLU A 305 -4.53 -32.83 41.23
N GLY A 306 -5.58 -33.32 40.58
CA GLY A 306 -6.99 -33.14 40.99
C GLY A 306 -7.62 -34.34 41.70
N GLN A 307 -6.85 -35.34 42.13
CA GLN A 307 -7.34 -36.53 42.83
C GLN A 307 -6.49 -36.85 44.09
N GLU A 308 -6.25 -35.88 44.95
CA GLU A 308 -5.87 -36.12 46.34
C GLU A 308 -6.82 -35.37 47.31
#